data_8c14c3cc34eda488632e79ff1a72147a
#
_entry.id   8c14c3cc34eda488632e79ff1a72147a
#
_cell.length_a   1.000
_cell.length_b   1.000
_cell.length_c   1.000
_cell.angle_alpha   90.00
_cell.angle_beta   90.00
_cell.angle_gamma   90.00
#
_symmetry.space_group_name_H-M   'P 1'
#
loop_
_entity.id
_entity.type
_entity.pdbx_description
1 polymer ?
#
loop_
_entity_poly.entity_id
_entity_poly.type
_entity_poly.pdbx_seq_one_letter_code
_entity_poly.pdbx_strand_id
1 'polypeptide(L)'
;MTKVLVINTKYKNFGGEDANILEEVGILSEYFEVKYLEFTNSSNLKFFDYISFFTNNNRNSNKTLKKVLDDFSPDIAYIHNTWFRAGLGIYKILNEKNIKILFKLHNFRLDCTKSYISKNHISKKNFCLKCGYISNSSFSFNKYFNDSYFKSLIAIRFSRKLLKSISKFPMTILALNNFQKEFIKSYKKD
;
A
#
# COMPACT_ATOMS: atom_id res chain seq x y z
N MET A 1 23.54 13.19 -8.32
CA MET A 1 23.06 12.61 -7.04
C MET A 1 21.81 11.79 -7.36
N THR A 2 21.66 10.60 -6.81
CA THR A 2 20.46 9.77 -7.04
C THR A 2 19.24 10.44 -6.44
N LYS A 3 18.15 10.49 -7.21
CA LYS A 3 16.89 11.12 -6.81
C LYS A 3 15.89 10.09 -6.31
N VAL A 4 15.41 10.26 -5.08
CA VAL A 4 14.48 9.34 -4.42
C VAL A 4 13.16 10.05 -4.15
N LEU A 5 12.07 9.52 -4.72
CA LEU A 5 10.72 9.95 -4.42
C LEU A 5 10.13 9.04 -3.34
N VAL A 6 9.98 9.54 -2.13
CA VAL A 6 9.30 8.81 -1.05
C VAL A 6 7.81 9.06 -1.15
N ILE A 7 7.01 7.98 -1.22
CA ILE A 7 5.54 8.05 -1.36
C ILE A 7 4.89 7.42 -0.14
N ASN A 8 4.02 8.16 0.52
CA ASN A 8 3.22 7.68 1.64
C ASN A 8 1.77 8.14 1.56
N THR A 9 0.86 7.32 2.08
CA THR A 9 -0.51 7.74 2.40
C THR A 9 -0.69 7.73 3.91
N LYS A 10 -0.76 8.90 4.50
CA LYS A 10 -0.93 9.10 5.94
C LYS A 10 -2.30 8.61 6.41
N TYR A 11 -2.31 7.95 7.55
CA TYR A 11 -3.54 7.62 8.24
C TYR A 11 -4.18 8.86 8.87
N LYS A 12 -5.47 8.76 9.23
CA LYS A 12 -6.20 9.85 9.89
C LYS A 12 -5.54 10.25 11.21
N ASN A 13 -5.06 9.28 11.97
CA ASN A 13 -4.37 9.48 13.23
C ASN A 13 -2.87 9.25 13.00
N PHE A 14 -2.05 10.22 13.40
CA PHE A 14 -0.60 10.08 13.38
C PHE A 14 -0.18 8.91 14.26
N GLY A 15 0.70 8.06 13.76
CA GLY A 15 1.16 6.87 14.44
C GLY A 15 2.66 6.61 14.26
N GLY A 16 3.15 5.55 14.89
CA GLY A 16 4.57 5.19 14.81
C GLY A 16 5.06 4.93 13.40
N GLU A 17 4.19 4.46 12.49
CA GLU A 17 4.53 4.30 11.07
C GLU A 17 4.85 5.64 10.41
N ASP A 18 4.05 6.69 10.69
CA ASP A 18 4.27 8.02 10.13
C ASP A 18 5.55 8.66 10.69
N ALA A 19 5.83 8.48 12.00
CA ALA A 19 7.06 8.98 12.62
C ALA A 19 8.31 8.34 12.01
N ASN A 20 8.30 7.01 11.86
CA ASN A 20 9.41 6.28 11.25
C ASN A 20 9.67 6.71 9.80
N ILE A 21 8.63 7.02 9.03
CA ILE A 21 8.77 7.48 7.64
C ILE A 21 9.48 8.83 7.60
N LEU A 22 9.12 9.76 8.48
CA LEU A 22 9.76 11.08 8.52
C LEU A 22 11.23 10.98 8.94
N GLU A 23 11.56 10.10 9.88
CA GLU A 23 12.95 9.80 10.26
C GLU A 23 13.74 9.22 9.08
N GLU A 24 13.17 8.24 8.36
CA GLU A 24 13.80 7.67 7.16
C GLU A 24 14.00 8.72 6.06
N VAL A 25 13.05 9.62 5.85
CA VAL A 25 13.21 10.74 4.91
C VAL A 25 14.38 11.61 5.32
N GLY A 26 14.53 11.91 6.62
CA GLY A 26 15.67 12.66 7.16
C GLY A 26 17.00 11.98 6.83
N ILE A 27 17.13 10.70 7.19
CA ILE A 27 18.34 9.91 6.94
C ILE A 27 18.65 9.83 5.44
N LEU A 28 17.66 9.55 4.61
CA LEU A 28 17.86 9.46 3.16
C LEU A 28 18.31 10.78 2.56
N SER A 29 17.88 11.91 3.10
CA SER A 29 18.24 13.25 2.61
C SER A 29 19.71 13.61 2.85
N GLU A 30 20.41 12.89 3.72
CA GLU A 30 21.86 13.04 3.92
C GLU A 30 22.67 12.46 2.75
N TYR A 31 22.11 11.48 2.01
CA TYR A 31 22.82 10.72 0.98
C TYR A 31 22.23 10.88 -0.42
N PHE A 32 20.98 11.29 -0.53
CA PHE A 32 20.21 11.37 -1.77
C PHE A 32 19.50 12.71 -1.90
N GLU A 33 19.15 13.09 -3.13
CA GLU A 33 18.17 14.15 -3.36
C GLU A 33 16.77 13.57 -3.16
N VAL A 34 16.11 13.92 -2.03
CA VAL A 34 14.84 13.31 -1.62
C VAL A 34 13.68 14.27 -1.82
N LYS A 35 12.60 13.78 -2.43
CA LYS A 35 11.30 14.44 -2.45
C LYS A 35 10.27 13.57 -1.76
N TYR A 36 9.55 14.13 -0.79
CA TYR A 36 8.46 13.45 -0.08
C TYR A 36 7.11 13.81 -0.67
N LEU A 37 6.35 12.80 -1.12
CA LEU A 37 5.00 12.93 -1.63
C LEU A 37 4.02 12.26 -0.66
N GLU A 38 3.28 13.07 0.09
CA GLU A 38 2.26 12.61 1.02
C GLU A 38 0.87 12.72 0.44
N PHE A 39 0.10 11.65 0.55
CA PHE A 39 -1.34 11.64 0.35
C PHE A 39 -2.04 11.47 1.70
N THR A 40 -3.11 12.21 1.95
CA THR A 40 -3.81 12.18 3.24
C THR A 40 -5.21 11.61 3.08
N ASN A 41 -5.56 10.60 3.89
CA ASN A 41 -6.91 10.09 3.99
C ASN A 41 -7.79 11.05 4.78
N SER A 42 -8.62 11.82 4.09
CA SER A 42 -9.58 12.76 4.69
C SER A 42 -10.72 12.03 5.40
N SER A 43 -11.24 12.61 6.48
CA SER A 43 -12.48 12.16 7.13
C SER A 43 -13.73 12.48 6.31
N ASN A 44 -13.68 13.56 5.51
CA ASN A 44 -14.78 14.00 4.67
C ASN A 44 -14.65 13.40 3.26
N LEU A 45 -15.14 12.17 3.11
CA LEU A 45 -15.14 11.47 1.83
C LEU A 45 -16.30 11.98 0.97
N LYS A 46 -15.96 12.41 -0.26
CA LYS A 46 -16.94 12.74 -1.29
C LYS A 46 -17.34 11.46 -2.05
N PHE A 47 -18.48 11.49 -2.74
CA PHE A 47 -18.94 10.34 -3.54
C PHE A 47 -17.89 9.80 -4.52
N PHE A 48 -17.14 10.68 -5.17
CA PHE A 48 -16.05 10.31 -6.07
C PHE A 48 -14.88 9.60 -5.38
N ASP A 49 -14.66 9.85 -4.09
CA ASP A 49 -13.64 9.12 -3.31
C ASP A 49 -14.02 7.65 -3.16
N TYR A 50 -15.30 7.33 -2.93
CA TYR A 50 -15.78 5.94 -2.87
C TYR A 50 -15.60 5.22 -4.22
N ILE A 51 -15.88 5.89 -5.34
CA ILE A 51 -15.62 5.34 -6.68
C ILE A 51 -14.11 5.08 -6.85
N SER A 52 -13.27 6.03 -6.47
CA SER A 52 -11.81 5.88 -6.53
C SER A 52 -11.32 4.71 -5.69
N PHE A 53 -11.87 4.53 -4.50
CA PHE A 53 -11.50 3.41 -3.62
C PHE A 53 -12.00 2.08 -4.18
N PHE A 54 -13.21 2.04 -4.72
CA PHE A 54 -13.77 0.85 -5.33
C PHE A 54 -12.96 0.42 -6.57
N THR A 55 -12.61 1.35 -7.43
CA THR A 55 -11.79 1.10 -8.63
C THR A 55 -10.32 0.90 -8.28
N ASN A 56 -9.88 1.34 -7.09
CA ASN A 56 -8.48 1.44 -6.64
C ASN A 56 -7.62 2.33 -7.55
N ASN A 57 -8.26 3.29 -8.20
CA ASN A 57 -7.61 4.21 -9.12
C ASN A 57 -8.08 5.65 -8.81
N ASN A 58 -7.20 6.43 -8.20
CA ASN A 58 -7.49 7.82 -7.86
C ASN A 58 -6.89 8.75 -8.91
N ARG A 59 -7.74 9.33 -9.74
CA ARG A 59 -7.31 10.23 -10.84
C ARG A 59 -6.53 11.44 -10.34
N ASN A 60 -6.94 12.03 -9.22
CA ASN A 60 -6.26 13.19 -8.64
C ASN A 60 -4.86 12.82 -8.15
N SER A 61 -4.73 11.72 -7.42
CA SER A 61 -3.43 11.23 -6.95
C SER A 61 -2.51 10.86 -8.12
N ASN A 62 -3.07 10.26 -9.16
CA ASN A 62 -2.33 9.96 -10.38
C ASN A 62 -1.85 11.23 -11.09
N LYS A 63 -2.67 12.27 -11.16
CA LYS A 63 -2.30 13.57 -11.75
C LYS A 63 -1.19 14.24 -10.93
N THR A 64 -1.34 14.24 -9.60
CA THR A 64 -0.32 14.77 -8.68
C THR A 64 1.00 14.02 -8.84
N LEU A 65 0.96 12.68 -8.86
CA LEU A 65 2.16 11.88 -9.07
C LEU A 65 2.84 12.22 -10.40
N LYS A 66 2.09 12.23 -11.51
CA LYS A 66 2.64 12.57 -12.84
C LYS A 66 3.36 13.92 -12.83
N LYS A 67 2.73 14.95 -12.24
CA LYS A 67 3.36 16.27 -12.11
C LYS A 67 4.68 16.18 -11.33
N VAL A 68 4.69 15.47 -10.20
CA VAL A 68 5.91 15.29 -9.40
C VAL A 68 7.00 14.56 -10.19
N LEU A 69 6.63 13.54 -10.97
CA LEU A 69 7.58 12.79 -11.80
C LEU A 69 8.17 13.65 -12.92
N ASP A 70 7.36 14.50 -13.54
CA ASP A 70 7.81 15.39 -14.61
C ASP A 70 8.73 16.51 -14.05
N ASP A 71 8.41 17.05 -12.86
CA ASP A 71 9.19 18.11 -12.21
C ASP A 71 10.49 17.61 -11.57
N PHE A 72 10.48 16.41 -10.97
CA PHE A 72 11.57 15.89 -10.13
C PHE A 72 12.42 14.83 -10.84
N SER A 73 11.83 14.05 -11.74
CA SER A 73 12.48 12.95 -12.48
C SER A 73 13.25 11.99 -11.57
N PRO A 74 12.58 11.27 -10.64
CA PRO A 74 13.24 10.39 -9.70
C PRO A 74 13.79 9.11 -10.35
N ASP A 75 14.93 8.63 -9.85
CA ASP A 75 15.51 7.33 -10.22
C ASP A 75 14.78 6.18 -9.52
N ILE A 76 14.33 6.43 -8.28
CA ILE A 76 13.71 5.45 -7.39
C ILE A 76 12.45 6.04 -6.76
N ALA A 77 11.38 5.26 -6.75
CA ALA A 77 10.18 5.52 -5.95
C ALA A 77 10.18 4.58 -4.73
N TYR A 78 10.36 5.15 -3.54
CA TYR A 78 10.31 4.43 -2.27
C TYR A 78 8.91 4.56 -1.67
N ILE A 79 8.16 3.44 -1.66
CA ILE A 79 6.74 3.42 -1.32
C ILE A 79 6.54 2.75 0.03
N HIS A 80 5.92 3.47 0.96
CA HIS A 80 5.54 2.97 2.29
C HIS A 80 4.09 2.50 2.33
N ASN A 81 3.17 3.38 2.01
CA ASN A 81 1.74 3.12 2.12
C ASN A 81 0.97 3.74 0.96
N THR A 82 0.00 3.01 0.43
CA THR A 82 -0.86 3.47 -0.66
C THR A 82 -2.35 3.35 -0.33
N TRP A 83 -2.69 3.04 0.94
CA TRP A 83 -4.05 2.77 1.37
C TRP A 83 -5.00 3.90 1.04
N PHE A 84 -5.89 3.58 0.14
CA PHE A 84 -7.00 4.31 -0.42
C PHE A 84 -6.58 5.55 -1.22
N ARG A 85 -6.08 6.62 -0.62
CA ARG A 85 -5.92 7.93 -1.28
C ARG A 85 -4.89 7.92 -2.42
N ALA A 86 -3.72 7.34 -2.23
CA ALA A 86 -2.77 7.18 -3.34
C ALA A 86 -3.34 6.26 -4.42
N GLY A 87 -3.97 5.16 -4.01
CA GLY A 87 -4.52 4.17 -4.90
C GLY A 87 -3.44 3.29 -5.55
N LEU A 88 -3.88 2.32 -6.34
CA LEU A 88 -2.97 1.36 -6.99
C LEU A 88 -2.54 1.79 -8.40
N GLY A 89 -3.14 2.85 -8.93
CA GLY A 89 -2.76 3.42 -10.22
C GLY A 89 -1.32 3.92 -10.27
N ILE A 90 -0.77 4.31 -9.11
CA ILE A 90 0.62 4.80 -9.00
C ILE A 90 1.65 3.77 -9.46
N TYR A 91 1.45 2.49 -9.17
CA TYR A 91 2.38 1.43 -9.58
C TYR A 91 2.48 1.30 -11.10
N LYS A 92 1.34 1.42 -11.78
CA LYS A 92 1.29 1.41 -13.24
C LYS A 92 2.05 2.61 -13.83
N ILE A 93 1.82 3.82 -13.29
CA ILE A 93 2.47 5.06 -13.76
C ILE A 93 3.99 4.98 -13.57
N LEU A 94 4.45 4.52 -12.40
CA LEU A 94 5.88 4.37 -12.13
C LEU A 94 6.53 3.36 -13.07
N ASN A 95 5.86 2.23 -13.32
CA ASN A 95 6.34 1.21 -14.24
C ASN A 95 6.39 1.72 -15.69
N GLU A 96 5.37 2.46 -16.16
CA GLU A 96 5.33 3.07 -17.50
C GLU A 96 6.44 4.12 -17.70
N LYS A 97 6.89 4.76 -16.62
CA LYS A 97 8.00 5.72 -16.62
C LYS A 97 9.37 5.05 -16.36
N ASN A 98 9.42 3.71 -16.27
CA ASN A 98 10.63 2.92 -15.97
C ASN A 98 11.33 3.32 -14.65
N ILE A 99 10.58 3.83 -13.66
CA ILE A 99 11.11 4.20 -12.36
C ILE A 99 11.21 2.96 -11.48
N LYS A 100 12.37 2.74 -10.87
CA LYS A 100 12.61 1.61 -9.96
C LYS A 100 11.71 1.74 -8.73
N ILE A 101 10.94 0.70 -8.42
CA ILE A 101 10.03 0.70 -7.28
C ILE A 101 10.66 -0.08 -6.13
N LEU A 102 10.79 0.59 -4.98
CA LEU A 102 11.14 0.01 -3.71
C LEU A 102 9.92 0.09 -2.80
N PHE A 103 9.35 -1.06 -2.41
CA PHE A 103 8.15 -1.12 -1.56
C PHE A 103 8.49 -1.67 -0.18
N LYS A 104 8.25 -0.89 0.87
CA LYS A 104 8.45 -1.31 2.26
C LYS A 104 7.18 -1.92 2.83
N LEU A 105 7.29 -3.15 3.30
CA LEU A 105 6.18 -3.87 3.90
C LEU A 105 6.12 -3.60 5.41
N HIS A 106 5.22 -2.74 5.85
CA HIS A 106 5.06 -2.40 7.28
C HIS A 106 4.22 -3.41 8.05
N ASN A 107 3.26 -4.06 7.39
CA ASN A 107 2.30 -4.95 8.02
C ASN A 107 1.72 -5.97 7.05
N PHE A 108 0.89 -6.89 7.56
CA PHE A 108 0.25 -7.96 6.79
C PHE A 108 -1.15 -7.61 6.28
N ARG A 109 -1.52 -6.33 6.18
CA ARG A 109 -2.83 -5.92 5.64
C ARG A 109 -3.07 -6.35 4.20
N LEU A 110 -2.02 -6.72 3.48
CA LEU A 110 -2.13 -7.33 2.15
C LEU A 110 -2.94 -8.61 2.16
N ASP A 111 -2.86 -9.38 3.25
CA ASP A 111 -3.48 -10.67 3.41
C ASP A 111 -4.66 -10.60 4.39
N CYS A 112 -4.46 -10.03 5.57
CA CYS A 112 -5.50 -9.90 6.58
C CYS A 112 -5.74 -8.44 6.95
N THR A 113 -6.89 -7.91 6.58
CA THR A 113 -7.24 -6.51 6.85
C THR A 113 -7.50 -6.21 8.34
N LYS A 114 -7.79 -7.21 9.15
CA LYS A 114 -8.09 -7.05 10.58
C LYS A 114 -6.93 -7.41 11.50
N SER A 115 -5.88 -8.01 10.98
CA SER A 115 -4.71 -8.41 11.76
C SER A 115 -3.43 -7.89 11.14
N TYR A 116 -2.61 -7.26 11.95
CA TYR A 116 -1.26 -6.83 11.55
C TYR A 116 -0.32 -8.03 11.39
N ILE A 117 -0.63 -9.14 12.07
CA ILE A 117 0.11 -10.40 12.01
C ILE A 117 -0.91 -11.53 11.95
N SER A 118 -1.10 -12.13 10.79
CA SER A 118 -2.04 -13.23 10.62
C SER A 118 -1.32 -14.57 10.44
N LYS A 119 -0.97 -15.19 11.54
CA LYS A 119 -0.44 -16.58 11.52
C LYS A 119 -1.40 -17.55 10.82
N ASN A 120 -2.71 -17.28 10.89
CA ASN A 120 -3.72 -18.15 10.28
C ASN A 120 -3.74 -18.09 8.76
N HIS A 121 -3.52 -16.93 8.16
CA HIS A 121 -3.39 -16.80 6.69
C HIS A 121 -2.08 -17.46 6.22
N ILE A 122 -1.00 -17.25 6.96
CA ILE A 122 0.31 -17.78 6.62
C ILE A 122 0.37 -19.31 6.77
N SER A 123 -0.33 -19.86 7.75
CA SER A 123 -0.43 -21.33 7.92
C SER A 123 -1.35 -22.00 6.89
N LYS A 124 -1.79 -21.26 5.86
CA LYS A 124 -2.71 -21.73 4.79
C LYS A 124 -4.04 -22.29 5.32
N LYS A 125 -4.46 -21.87 6.50
CA LYS A 125 -5.79 -22.22 7.01
C LYS A 125 -6.85 -21.53 6.15
N ASN A 126 -7.88 -22.27 5.78
CA ASN A 126 -8.96 -21.79 4.94
C ASN A 126 -9.86 -20.74 5.62
N PHE A 127 -9.63 -20.47 6.90
CA PHE A 127 -10.45 -19.57 7.70
C PHE A 127 -9.59 -18.72 8.64
N CYS A 128 -9.84 -17.40 8.65
CA CYS A 128 -9.23 -16.48 9.59
C CYS A 128 -10.25 -15.95 10.59
N LEU A 129 -10.10 -16.32 11.87
CA LEU A 129 -10.95 -15.83 12.96
C LEU A 129 -10.91 -14.31 13.15
N LYS A 130 -9.82 -13.64 12.72
CA LYS A 130 -9.67 -12.18 12.89
C LYS A 130 -10.51 -11.39 11.90
N CYS A 131 -10.47 -11.73 10.62
CA CYS A 131 -11.23 -11.02 9.58
C CYS A 131 -12.47 -11.80 9.11
N GLY A 132 -12.70 -13.02 9.57
CA GLY A 132 -13.78 -13.89 9.13
C GLY A 132 -13.62 -14.37 7.68
N TYR A 133 -12.42 -14.21 7.10
CA TYR A 133 -12.17 -14.60 5.73
C TYR A 133 -12.15 -16.12 5.59
N ILE A 134 -12.91 -16.63 4.64
CA ILE A 134 -12.86 -18.00 4.21
C ILE A 134 -12.19 -18.02 2.83
N SER A 135 -11.13 -18.81 2.71
CA SER A 135 -10.45 -19.04 1.42
C SER A 135 -11.50 -19.52 0.41
N ASN A 136 -11.58 -18.86 -0.75
CA ASN A 136 -12.54 -19.10 -1.81
C ASN A 136 -13.99 -18.59 -1.60
N SER A 137 -14.32 -17.95 -0.48
CA SER A 137 -15.59 -17.27 -0.29
C SER A 137 -15.40 -15.75 -0.16
N SER A 138 -16.08 -15.00 -1.02
CA SER A 138 -16.03 -13.53 -0.99
C SER A 138 -17.02 -12.91 -0.02
N PHE A 139 -17.90 -13.71 0.58
CA PHE A 139 -19.10 -13.22 1.24
C PHE A 139 -19.05 -13.26 2.77
N SER A 140 -18.17 -14.06 3.38
CA SER A 140 -18.06 -14.15 4.84
C SER A 140 -16.80 -13.45 5.32
N PHE A 141 -16.97 -12.29 5.95
CA PHE A 141 -15.87 -11.57 6.60
C PHE A 141 -16.38 -10.76 7.77
N ASN A 142 -15.56 -10.60 8.81
CA ASN A 142 -15.84 -9.66 9.89
C ASN A 142 -15.58 -8.24 9.40
N LYS A 143 -16.39 -7.31 9.89
CA LYS A 143 -16.20 -5.90 9.54
C LYS A 143 -14.80 -5.42 9.96
N TYR A 144 -14.06 -4.90 9.01
CA TYR A 144 -12.85 -4.13 9.30
C TYR A 144 -13.22 -2.79 9.95
N PHE A 145 -14.19 -2.09 9.33
CA PHE A 145 -14.85 -0.93 9.92
C PHE A 145 -16.12 -1.40 10.62
N ASN A 146 -16.21 -1.19 11.94
CA ASN A 146 -17.35 -1.68 12.74
C ASN A 146 -18.68 -1.07 12.32
N ASP A 147 -18.67 0.11 11.73
CA ASP A 147 -19.82 0.87 11.28
C ASP A 147 -20.32 0.48 9.87
N SER A 148 -19.52 -0.25 9.08
CA SER A 148 -19.89 -0.47 7.68
C SER A 148 -19.31 -1.73 7.05
N TYR A 149 -20.20 -2.61 6.57
CA TYR A 149 -19.80 -3.74 5.70
C TYR A 149 -19.25 -3.27 4.36
N PHE A 150 -19.85 -2.22 3.78
CA PHE A 150 -19.42 -1.69 2.49
C PHE A 150 -17.99 -1.16 2.52
N LYS A 151 -17.65 -0.33 3.52
CA LYS A 151 -16.26 0.15 3.73
C LYS A 151 -15.30 -1.02 3.95
N SER A 152 -15.73 -2.03 4.71
CA SER A 152 -14.91 -3.23 4.97
C SER A 152 -14.65 -4.04 3.70
N LEU A 153 -15.65 -4.20 2.83
CA LEU A 153 -15.50 -4.85 1.53
C LEU A 153 -14.49 -4.11 0.64
N ILE A 154 -14.56 -2.77 0.60
CA ILE A 154 -13.60 -1.94 -0.12
C ILE A 154 -12.16 -2.18 0.40
N ALA A 155 -11.97 -2.24 1.72
CA ALA A 155 -10.67 -2.47 2.32
C ALA A 155 -10.09 -3.85 1.92
N ILE A 156 -10.90 -4.90 1.99
CA ILE A 156 -10.50 -6.26 1.59
C ILE A 156 -10.16 -6.30 0.09
N ARG A 157 -11.01 -5.70 -0.73
CA ARG A 157 -10.77 -5.63 -2.18
C ARG A 157 -9.48 -4.88 -2.52
N PHE A 158 -9.19 -3.77 -1.83
CA PHE A 158 -7.96 -3.02 -2.00
C PHE A 158 -6.74 -3.88 -1.67
N SER A 159 -6.74 -4.57 -0.52
CA SER A 159 -5.64 -5.44 -0.10
C SER A 159 -5.34 -6.52 -1.12
N ARG A 160 -6.36 -7.22 -1.63
CA ARG A 160 -6.20 -8.26 -2.65
C ARG A 160 -5.63 -7.71 -3.97
N LYS A 161 -6.07 -6.52 -4.36
CA LYS A 161 -5.54 -5.87 -5.57
C LYS A 161 -4.12 -5.36 -5.38
N LEU A 162 -3.77 -4.86 -4.18
CA LEU A 162 -2.41 -4.48 -3.85
C LEU A 162 -1.47 -5.69 -3.97
N LEU A 163 -1.85 -6.83 -3.41
CA LEU A 163 -1.07 -8.06 -3.53
C LEU A 163 -0.86 -8.48 -5.00
N LYS A 164 -1.92 -8.39 -5.82
CA LYS A 164 -1.80 -8.61 -7.27
C LYS A 164 -0.88 -7.59 -7.96
N SER A 165 -0.88 -6.34 -7.53
CA SER A 165 0.02 -5.32 -8.08
C SER A 165 1.48 -5.61 -7.74
N ILE A 166 1.74 -6.08 -6.51
CA ILE A 166 3.07 -6.52 -6.08
C ILE A 166 3.60 -7.67 -6.94
N SER A 167 2.73 -8.60 -7.33
CA SER A 167 3.11 -9.72 -8.20
C SER A 167 3.22 -9.32 -9.68
N LYS A 168 2.51 -8.27 -10.10
CA LYS A 168 2.44 -7.86 -11.52
C LYS A 168 3.58 -6.95 -11.94
N PHE A 169 3.96 -6.00 -11.09
CA PHE A 169 4.94 -4.98 -11.44
C PHE A 169 6.32 -5.34 -10.89
N PRO A 170 7.40 -5.13 -11.67
CA PRO A 170 8.75 -5.32 -11.17
C PRO A 170 9.01 -4.34 -10.02
N MET A 171 9.29 -4.87 -8.84
CA MET A 171 9.63 -4.07 -7.67
C MET A 171 10.48 -4.86 -6.68
N THR A 172 11.34 -4.15 -5.96
CA THR A 172 12.06 -4.67 -4.81
C THR A 172 11.20 -4.48 -3.56
N ILE A 173 11.05 -5.52 -2.76
CA ILE A 173 10.27 -5.47 -1.52
C ILE A 173 11.21 -5.51 -0.33
N LEU A 174 11.12 -4.51 0.53
CA LEU A 174 11.79 -4.47 1.82
C LEU A 174 10.90 -5.12 2.87
N ALA A 175 11.33 -6.27 3.35
CA ALA A 175 10.71 -6.98 4.46
C ALA A 175 11.45 -6.67 5.76
N LEU A 176 10.70 -6.38 6.84
CA LEU A 176 11.27 -6.02 8.14
C LEU A 176 11.81 -7.24 8.92
N ASN A 177 11.43 -8.45 8.52
CA ASN A 177 11.86 -9.69 9.15
C ASN A 177 11.71 -10.88 8.20
N ASN A 178 12.33 -12.01 8.58
CA ASN A 178 12.30 -13.23 7.78
C ASN A 178 10.89 -13.77 7.53
N PHE A 179 9.99 -13.57 8.47
CA PHE A 179 8.61 -14.00 8.33
C PHE A 179 7.87 -13.24 7.20
N GLN A 180 8.04 -11.92 7.12
CA GLN A 180 7.51 -11.13 6.01
C GLN A 180 8.15 -11.53 4.68
N LYS A 181 9.45 -11.81 4.68
CA LYS A 181 10.17 -12.26 3.49
C LYS A 181 9.59 -13.58 2.95
N GLU A 182 9.40 -14.58 3.80
CA GLU A 182 8.82 -15.87 3.39
C GLU A 182 7.35 -15.73 2.97
N PHE A 183 6.60 -14.87 3.63
CA PHE A 183 5.23 -14.54 3.24
C PHE A 183 5.18 -13.99 1.81
N ILE A 184 6.01 -13.01 1.47
CA ILE A 184 6.02 -12.41 0.13
C ILE A 184 6.51 -13.41 -0.93
N LYS A 185 7.53 -14.21 -0.63
CA LYS A 185 8.00 -15.27 -1.55
C LYS A 185 6.90 -16.26 -1.91
N SER A 186 5.99 -16.57 -0.98
CA SER A 186 4.88 -17.50 -1.26
C SER A 186 3.87 -16.94 -2.27
N TYR A 187 3.85 -15.63 -2.52
CA TYR A 187 2.97 -14.95 -3.47
C TYR A 187 3.68 -14.53 -4.77
N LYS A 188 4.97 -14.24 -4.72
CA LYS A 188 5.78 -14.12 -5.93
C LYS A 188 6.20 -15.53 -6.32
N LYS A 189 5.40 -16.19 -7.14
CA LYS A 189 5.92 -17.30 -7.93
C LYS A 189 6.97 -16.71 -8.86
N ASP A 190 8.18 -17.25 -8.78
CA ASP A 190 9.30 -16.95 -9.68
C ASP A 190 8.86 -17.03 -11.15
#